data_142cd15adaaa1c5d53c6b75225997796
#
_entry.id   142cd15adaaa1c5d53c6b75225997796
#
_cell.length_a   1.000
_cell.length_b   1.000
_cell.length_c   1.000
_cell.angle_alpha   90.00
_cell.angle_beta   90.00
_cell.angle_gamma   90.00
#
_symmetry.space_group_name_H-M   'P 1'
#
loop_
_entity.id
_entity.type
_entity.pdbx_description
1 polymer ?
#
loop_
_entity_poly.entity_id
_entity_poly.type
_entity_poly.pdbx_seq_one_letter_code
_entity_poly.pdbx_strand_id
1 'polypeptide(L)'
;RGAVGPTELIAVAERFGLIGTIGQWVIDEACRQVRAWDEQGLRLRVAVNLSAQQLRQDDLVQRVRQSFEAHRVDASLFTFEITESVAMEDTQATMRAFAQLARAGVSLSIDDFGTGHSSLAYLRTLPARQLKIDRSFVADLGVSGDAMAVVDAVIRLAHALGLRVVAEGVETERQCEILATLGCDEFQGYLFARPMDAERLVV
;
A
#
# COMPACT_ATOMS: atom_id res chain seq x y z
N ARG A 1 1.30 13.60 28.17
CA ARG A 1 1.67 12.31 27.51
C ARG A 1 1.83 12.66 26.04
N GLY A 2 3.02 12.37 25.43
CA GLY A 2 3.28 12.63 24.03
C GLY A 2 2.46 11.73 23.10
N ALA A 3 2.34 12.10 21.81
CA ALA A 3 1.74 11.24 20.79
C ALA A 3 2.63 10.01 20.59
N VAL A 4 2.00 8.82 20.53
CA VAL A 4 2.67 7.55 20.21
C VAL A 4 2.79 7.45 18.70
N GLY A 5 3.96 7.09 18.19
CA GLY A 5 4.16 6.91 16.75
C GLY A 5 3.39 5.70 16.21
N PRO A 6 3.02 5.71 14.90
CA PRO A 6 2.27 4.61 14.29
C PRO A 6 2.92 3.24 14.47
N THR A 7 4.22 3.13 14.29
CA THR A 7 4.97 1.87 14.42
C THR A 7 4.84 1.26 15.82
N GLU A 8 4.96 2.09 16.87
CA GLU A 8 4.81 1.63 18.26
C GLU A 8 3.36 1.25 18.57
N LEU A 9 2.40 2.05 18.08
CA LEU A 9 0.97 1.77 18.25
C LEU A 9 0.59 0.43 17.59
N ILE A 10 1.03 0.19 16.37
CA ILE A 10 0.74 -1.04 15.62
C ILE A 10 1.35 -2.25 16.33
N ALA A 11 2.63 -2.18 16.74
CA ALA A 11 3.28 -3.27 17.45
C ALA A 11 2.55 -3.64 18.77
N VAL A 12 2.11 -2.64 19.51
CA VAL A 12 1.29 -2.85 20.73
C VAL A 12 -0.06 -3.47 20.38
N ALA A 13 -0.72 -2.96 19.35
CA ALA A 13 -2.03 -3.45 18.93
C ALA A 13 -1.98 -4.92 18.47
N GLU A 14 -0.94 -5.30 17.75
CA GLU A 14 -0.71 -6.70 17.34
C GLU A 14 -0.47 -7.60 18.54
N ARG A 15 0.39 -7.17 19.47
CA ARG A 15 0.70 -7.94 20.69
C ARG A 15 -0.52 -8.21 21.56
N PHE A 16 -1.45 -7.26 21.63
CA PHE A 16 -2.66 -7.38 22.45
C PHE A 16 -3.91 -7.80 21.67
N GLY A 17 -3.79 -8.16 20.40
CA GLY A 17 -4.91 -8.60 19.56
C GLY A 17 -5.89 -7.49 19.21
N LEU A 18 -5.50 -6.21 19.33
CA LEU A 18 -6.33 -5.05 19.05
C LEU A 18 -6.26 -4.60 17.59
N ILE A 19 -5.31 -5.15 16.81
CA ILE A 19 -5.08 -4.70 15.43
C ILE A 19 -6.31 -4.88 14.54
N GLY A 20 -7.13 -5.91 14.75
CA GLY A 20 -8.38 -6.09 14.03
C GLY A 20 -9.39 -4.96 14.26
N THR A 21 -9.52 -4.50 15.50
CA THR A 21 -10.41 -3.39 15.87
C THR A 21 -9.90 -2.05 15.31
N ILE A 22 -8.60 -1.80 15.46
CA ILE A 22 -7.97 -0.58 14.92
C ILE A 22 -8.06 -0.58 13.39
N GLY A 23 -7.75 -1.70 12.74
CA GLY A 23 -7.83 -1.80 11.29
C GLY A 23 -9.24 -1.61 10.75
N GLN A 24 -10.26 -2.13 11.44
CA GLN A 24 -11.65 -1.87 11.08
C GLN A 24 -11.97 -0.37 11.17
N TRP A 25 -11.58 0.27 12.26
CA TRP A 25 -11.76 1.72 12.42
C TRP A 25 -11.05 2.51 11.30
N VAL A 26 -9.83 2.12 10.92
CA VAL A 26 -9.09 2.76 9.81
C VAL A 26 -9.84 2.62 8.49
N ILE A 27 -10.40 1.44 8.20
CA ILE A 27 -11.18 1.20 6.97
C ILE A 27 -12.44 2.06 6.96
N ASP A 28 -13.17 2.12 8.08
CA ASP A 28 -14.39 2.92 8.21
C ASP A 28 -14.08 4.42 8.06
N GLU A 29 -13.00 4.90 8.67
CA GLU A 29 -12.57 6.30 8.56
C GLU A 29 -12.12 6.64 7.14
N ALA A 30 -11.38 5.74 6.46
CA ALA A 30 -11.03 5.89 5.06
C ALA A 30 -12.28 5.97 4.16
N CYS A 31 -13.28 5.13 4.40
CA CYS A 31 -14.56 5.18 3.69
C CYS A 31 -15.29 6.50 3.93
N ARG A 32 -15.37 6.96 5.19
CA ARG A 32 -15.96 8.24 5.53
C ARG A 32 -15.28 9.40 4.80
N GLN A 33 -13.94 9.38 4.73
CA GLN A 33 -13.17 10.42 4.09
C GLN A 33 -13.33 10.41 2.56
N VAL A 34 -13.28 9.22 1.93
CA VAL A 34 -13.52 9.05 0.48
C VAL A 34 -14.91 9.58 0.12
N ARG A 35 -15.92 9.27 0.93
CA ARG A 35 -17.28 9.77 0.72
C ARG A 35 -17.35 11.29 0.80
N ALA A 36 -16.69 11.89 1.80
CA ALA A 36 -16.64 13.35 1.97
C ALA A 36 -15.97 14.06 0.79
N TRP A 37 -14.93 13.48 0.21
CA TRP A 37 -14.28 14.01 -1.00
C TRP A 37 -15.14 13.84 -2.24
N ASP A 38 -15.79 12.68 -2.41
CA ASP A 38 -16.70 12.43 -3.54
C ASP A 38 -17.87 13.43 -3.57
N GLU A 39 -18.43 13.78 -2.41
CA GLU A 39 -19.45 14.84 -2.26
C GLU A 39 -18.97 16.23 -2.65
N GLN A 40 -17.65 16.45 -2.61
CA GLN A 40 -17.00 17.68 -3.09
C GLN A 40 -16.56 17.57 -4.57
N GLY A 41 -16.85 16.47 -5.25
CA GLY A 41 -16.43 16.21 -6.63
C GLY A 41 -14.97 15.74 -6.78
N LEU A 42 -14.30 15.42 -5.67
CA LEU A 42 -12.92 14.93 -5.64
C LEU A 42 -12.90 13.41 -5.59
N ARG A 43 -12.61 12.78 -6.72
CA ARG A 43 -12.51 11.32 -6.82
C ARG A 43 -11.07 10.85 -6.56
N LEU A 44 -10.71 10.68 -5.29
CA LEU A 44 -9.37 10.33 -4.86
C LEU A 44 -9.28 8.85 -4.48
N ARG A 45 -8.14 8.23 -4.79
CA ARG A 45 -7.80 6.88 -4.32
C ARG A 45 -7.15 6.95 -2.96
N VAL A 46 -7.45 5.96 -2.10
CA VAL A 46 -6.89 5.84 -0.76
C VAL A 46 -6.21 4.48 -0.61
N ALA A 47 -5.01 4.51 -0.05
CA ALA A 47 -4.29 3.32 0.34
C ALA A 47 -4.47 3.05 1.84
N VAL A 48 -4.66 1.78 2.20
CA VAL A 48 -4.84 1.32 3.59
C VAL A 48 -3.96 0.10 3.83
N ASN A 49 -3.10 0.18 4.83
CA ASN A 49 -2.25 -0.94 5.22
C ASN A 49 -3.06 -2.05 5.92
N LEU A 50 -2.79 -3.30 5.55
CA LEU A 50 -3.33 -4.50 6.18
C LEU A 50 -2.22 -5.32 6.83
N SER A 51 -2.41 -5.67 8.10
CA SER A 51 -1.49 -6.57 8.80
C SER A 51 -1.75 -8.05 8.48
N ALA A 52 -0.73 -8.90 8.70
CA ALA A 52 -0.87 -10.35 8.60
C ALA A 52 -2.01 -10.90 9.49
N GLN A 53 -2.17 -10.35 10.69
CA GLN A 53 -3.22 -10.79 11.62
C GLN A 53 -4.62 -10.49 11.10
N GLN A 54 -4.81 -9.34 10.43
CA GLN A 54 -6.10 -9.02 9.82
C GLN A 54 -6.43 -9.95 8.64
N LEU A 55 -5.43 -10.27 7.80
CA LEU A 55 -5.61 -11.17 6.65
C LEU A 55 -6.00 -12.60 7.06
N ARG A 56 -5.65 -13.02 8.29
CA ARG A 56 -6.04 -14.33 8.83
C ARG A 56 -7.44 -14.36 9.45
N GLN A 57 -8.13 -13.22 9.52
CA GLN A 57 -9.50 -13.16 10.04
C GLN A 57 -10.50 -13.57 8.96
N ASP A 58 -11.28 -14.60 9.21
CA ASP A 58 -12.24 -15.14 8.22
C ASP A 58 -13.31 -14.12 7.81
N ASP A 59 -13.60 -13.15 8.67
CA ASP A 59 -14.62 -12.11 8.44
C ASP A 59 -14.10 -10.80 7.84
N LEU A 60 -12.78 -10.66 7.61
CA LEU A 60 -12.17 -9.44 7.07
C LEU A 60 -12.89 -8.92 5.83
N VAL A 61 -13.05 -9.78 4.82
CA VAL A 61 -13.63 -9.38 3.53
C VAL A 61 -15.10 -8.97 3.68
N GLN A 62 -15.83 -9.64 4.55
CA GLN A 62 -17.22 -9.29 4.85
C GLN A 62 -17.30 -7.91 5.51
N ARG A 63 -16.46 -7.63 6.49
CA ARG A 63 -16.38 -6.32 7.16
C ARG A 63 -16.01 -5.20 6.19
N VAL A 64 -15.01 -5.42 5.33
CA VAL A 64 -14.63 -4.45 4.27
C VAL A 64 -15.83 -4.12 3.39
N ARG A 65 -16.57 -5.13 2.91
CA ARG A 65 -17.76 -4.91 2.08
C ARG A 65 -18.84 -4.13 2.83
N GLN A 66 -19.09 -4.48 4.09
CA GLN A 66 -20.05 -3.76 4.93
C GLN A 66 -19.68 -2.29 5.09
N SER A 67 -18.39 -1.98 5.29
CA SER A 67 -17.92 -0.59 5.34
C SER A 67 -18.18 0.15 4.02
N PHE A 68 -17.86 -0.47 2.88
CA PHE A 68 -18.10 0.14 1.57
C PHE A 68 -19.59 0.39 1.31
N GLU A 69 -20.45 -0.56 1.66
CA GLU A 69 -21.90 -0.45 1.53
C GLU A 69 -22.48 0.64 2.46
N ALA A 70 -22.05 0.63 3.74
CA ALA A 70 -22.53 1.59 4.74
C ALA A 70 -22.20 3.04 4.35
N HIS A 71 -20.99 3.27 3.81
CA HIS A 71 -20.53 4.60 3.38
C HIS A 71 -20.86 4.91 1.91
N ARG A 72 -21.39 3.95 1.15
CA ARG A 72 -21.70 4.09 -0.30
C ARG A 72 -20.51 4.53 -1.12
N VAL A 73 -19.36 3.93 -0.90
CA VAL A 73 -18.11 4.21 -1.62
C VAL A 73 -17.79 3.13 -2.64
N ASP A 74 -17.12 3.54 -3.71
CA ASP A 74 -16.65 2.64 -4.77
C ASP A 74 -15.36 1.93 -4.31
N ALA A 75 -15.40 0.59 -4.24
CA ALA A 75 -14.26 -0.24 -3.85
C ALA A 75 -13.01 0.00 -4.73
N SER A 76 -13.20 0.42 -5.99
CA SER A 76 -12.09 0.71 -6.91
C SER A 76 -11.23 1.91 -6.50
N LEU A 77 -11.70 2.72 -5.56
CA LEU A 77 -10.95 3.84 -4.98
C LEU A 77 -10.02 3.39 -3.84
N PHE A 78 -10.09 2.11 -3.45
CA PHE A 78 -9.26 1.60 -2.36
C PHE A 78 -8.16 0.70 -2.87
N THR A 79 -6.96 0.93 -2.33
CA THR A 79 -5.81 0.03 -2.47
C THR A 79 -5.45 -0.50 -1.09
N PHE A 80 -5.43 -1.81 -0.91
CA PHE A 80 -4.88 -2.39 0.31
C PHE A 80 -3.42 -2.72 0.11
N GLU A 81 -2.59 -2.20 1.03
CA GLU A 81 -1.15 -2.39 1.05
C GLU A 81 -0.78 -3.50 2.02
N ILE A 82 0.04 -4.41 1.57
CA ILE A 82 0.54 -5.56 2.33
C ILE A 82 2.05 -5.62 2.17
N THR A 83 2.78 -5.77 3.25
CA THR A 83 4.24 -5.87 3.16
C THR A 83 4.67 -7.10 2.37
N GLU A 84 5.85 -7.03 1.75
CA GLU A 84 6.45 -8.15 1.02
C GLU A 84 6.43 -9.45 1.84
N SER A 85 6.83 -9.39 3.11
CA SER A 85 6.88 -10.56 4.00
C SER A 85 5.51 -11.22 4.15
N VAL A 86 4.45 -10.43 4.32
CA VAL A 86 3.06 -10.93 4.42
C VAL A 86 2.58 -11.47 3.09
N ALA A 87 2.91 -10.78 1.99
CA ALA A 87 2.58 -11.23 0.64
C ALA A 87 3.22 -12.57 0.31
N MET A 88 4.40 -12.87 0.86
CA MET A 88 5.13 -14.12 0.65
C MET A 88 4.71 -15.26 1.61
N GLU A 89 3.82 -15.01 2.55
CA GLU A 89 3.22 -16.07 3.36
C GLU A 89 2.32 -16.96 2.47
N ASP A 90 2.86 -18.07 2.00
CA ASP A 90 2.14 -19.06 1.17
C ASP A 90 1.16 -19.89 2.02
N THR A 91 0.13 -19.23 2.55
CA THR A 91 -0.97 -19.91 3.21
C THR A 91 -2.24 -19.88 2.36
N GLN A 92 -2.99 -20.98 2.37
CA GLN A 92 -4.29 -21.00 1.69
C GLN A 92 -5.23 -19.89 2.17
N ALA A 93 -5.14 -19.52 3.47
CA ALA A 93 -5.97 -18.46 4.04
C ALA A 93 -5.61 -17.10 3.44
N THR A 94 -4.33 -16.75 3.38
CA THR A 94 -3.83 -15.50 2.79
C THR A 94 -4.23 -15.38 1.32
N MET A 95 -4.01 -16.42 0.52
CA MET A 95 -4.38 -16.43 -0.89
C MET A 95 -5.89 -16.31 -1.12
N ARG A 96 -6.71 -16.95 -0.26
CA ARG A 96 -8.18 -16.79 -0.32
C ARG A 96 -8.60 -15.35 -0.01
N ALA A 97 -8.02 -14.76 1.04
CA ALA A 97 -8.30 -13.36 1.42
C ALA A 97 -7.96 -12.41 0.25
N PHE A 98 -6.79 -12.54 -0.36
CA PHE A 98 -6.38 -11.74 -1.52
C PHE A 98 -7.35 -11.89 -2.69
N ALA A 99 -7.69 -13.12 -3.06
CA ALA A 99 -8.63 -13.37 -4.15
C ALA A 99 -10.03 -12.80 -3.87
N GLN A 100 -10.50 -12.86 -2.63
CA GLN A 100 -11.80 -12.31 -2.23
C GLN A 100 -11.79 -10.78 -2.18
N LEU A 101 -10.72 -10.14 -1.70
CA LEU A 101 -10.54 -8.68 -1.72
C LEU A 101 -10.51 -8.17 -3.17
N ALA A 102 -9.73 -8.81 -4.04
CA ALA A 102 -9.68 -8.45 -5.45
C ALA A 102 -11.07 -8.59 -6.14
N ARG A 103 -11.84 -9.65 -5.81
CA ARG A 103 -13.23 -9.82 -6.29
C ARG A 103 -14.18 -8.77 -5.70
N ALA A 104 -13.91 -8.22 -4.54
CA ALA A 104 -14.67 -7.11 -3.97
C ALA A 104 -14.42 -5.79 -4.69
N GLY A 105 -13.47 -5.74 -5.63
CA GLY A 105 -13.17 -4.59 -6.48
C GLY A 105 -12.04 -3.71 -5.99
N VAL A 106 -11.38 -4.05 -4.87
CA VAL A 106 -10.23 -3.29 -4.37
C VAL A 106 -8.94 -3.67 -5.11
N SER A 107 -8.00 -2.74 -5.18
CA SER A 107 -6.65 -3.02 -5.65
C SER A 107 -5.79 -3.55 -4.49
N LEU A 108 -4.83 -4.43 -4.80
CA LEU A 108 -3.82 -4.88 -3.86
C LEU A 108 -2.45 -4.35 -4.29
N SER A 109 -1.68 -3.86 -3.33
CA SER A 109 -0.31 -3.37 -3.51
C SER A 109 0.64 -4.13 -2.59
N ILE A 110 1.79 -4.50 -3.11
CA ILE A 110 2.87 -5.10 -2.33
C ILE A 110 3.77 -3.96 -1.87
N ASP A 111 3.92 -3.82 -0.57
CA ASP A 111 4.67 -2.76 0.09
C ASP A 111 6.05 -3.22 0.56
N ASP A 112 6.96 -2.26 0.77
CA ASP A 112 8.35 -2.48 1.24
C ASP A 112 9.14 -3.48 0.38
N PHE A 113 8.88 -3.53 -0.94
CA PHE A 113 9.49 -4.52 -1.82
C PHE A 113 11.01 -4.35 -1.94
N GLY A 114 11.72 -5.47 -1.77
CA GLY A 114 13.18 -5.56 -1.83
C GLY A 114 13.85 -5.64 -0.46
N THR A 115 13.11 -5.50 0.64
CA THR A 115 13.64 -5.64 2.00
C THR A 115 13.63 -7.09 2.50
N GLY A 116 12.93 -7.98 1.79
CA GLY A 116 12.74 -9.39 2.15
C GLY A 116 13.35 -10.38 1.15
N HIS A 117 12.91 -11.63 1.23
CA HIS A 117 13.34 -12.73 0.35
C HIS A 117 12.18 -13.12 -0.57
N SER A 118 11.98 -12.36 -1.64
CA SER A 118 10.89 -12.62 -2.58
C SER A 118 11.11 -13.86 -3.43
N SER A 119 10.11 -14.74 -3.44
CA SER A 119 10.01 -15.75 -4.48
C SER A 119 9.28 -15.18 -5.69
N LEU A 120 9.99 -14.97 -6.80
CA LEU A 120 9.41 -14.48 -8.05
C LEU A 120 8.27 -15.37 -8.57
N ALA A 121 8.38 -16.70 -8.34
CA ALA A 121 7.33 -17.65 -8.70
C ALA A 121 6.03 -17.37 -7.96
N TYR A 122 6.13 -17.01 -6.69
CA TYR A 122 4.97 -16.70 -5.85
C TYR A 122 4.38 -15.32 -6.17
N LEU A 123 5.24 -14.32 -6.36
CA LEU A 123 4.81 -12.96 -6.76
C LEU A 123 3.88 -12.98 -7.99
N ARG A 124 4.17 -13.85 -8.96
CA ARG A 124 3.35 -14.02 -10.16
C ARG A 124 1.93 -14.55 -9.89
N THR A 125 1.71 -15.22 -8.77
CA THR A 125 0.40 -15.82 -8.42
C THR A 125 -0.51 -14.87 -7.65
N LEU A 126 0.06 -13.78 -7.11
CA LEU A 126 -0.70 -12.80 -6.33
C LEU A 126 -1.61 -11.97 -7.24
N PRO A 127 -2.85 -11.71 -6.83
CA PRO A 127 -3.75 -10.82 -7.55
C PRO A 127 -3.45 -9.34 -7.29
N ALA A 128 -2.16 -9.01 -7.11
CA ALA A 128 -1.69 -7.64 -6.93
C ALA A 128 -1.76 -6.87 -8.25
N ARG A 129 -1.89 -5.55 -8.16
CA ARG A 129 -1.86 -4.63 -9.29
C ARG A 129 -0.72 -3.62 -9.19
N GLN A 130 -0.11 -3.52 -8.02
CA GLN A 130 0.90 -2.51 -7.74
C GLN A 130 2.00 -3.09 -6.85
N LEU A 131 3.21 -2.57 -7.02
CA LEU A 131 4.38 -2.87 -6.23
C LEU A 131 5.02 -1.55 -5.82
N LYS A 132 5.35 -1.39 -4.53
CA LYS A 132 5.98 -0.19 -3.98
C LYS A 132 7.44 -0.51 -3.70
N ILE A 133 8.33 0.32 -4.26
CA ILE A 133 9.78 0.23 -4.00
C ILE A 133 10.04 0.95 -2.69
N ASP A 134 10.64 0.22 -1.72
CA ASP A 134 10.99 0.79 -0.42
C ASP A 134 11.93 2.00 -0.54
N ARG A 135 11.71 2.97 0.33
CA ARG A 135 12.47 4.21 0.39
C ARG A 135 13.98 4.04 0.51
N SER A 136 14.47 2.93 1.08
CA SER A 136 15.90 2.69 1.22
C SER A 136 16.60 2.58 -0.13
N PHE A 137 15.94 2.03 -1.16
CA PHE A 137 16.47 1.98 -2.51
C PHE A 137 16.40 3.33 -3.22
N VAL A 138 15.38 4.12 -2.92
CA VAL A 138 15.18 5.46 -3.51
C VAL A 138 16.17 6.48 -2.93
N ALA A 139 16.50 6.36 -1.63
CA ALA A 139 17.41 7.27 -0.94
C ALA A 139 18.80 7.36 -1.59
N ASP A 140 19.31 6.23 -2.10
CA ASP A 140 20.65 6.14 -2.69
C ASP A 140 20.68 6.46 -4.20
N LEU A 141 19.53 6.79 -4.81
CA LEU A 141 19.46 7.17 -6.21
C LEU A 141 20.20 8.48 -6.48
N GLY A 142 21.09 8.43 -7.48
CA GLY A 142 21.93 9.57 -7.85
C GLY A 142 23.24 9.67 -7.05
N VAL A 143 23.45 8.80 -6.05
CA VAL A 143 24.67 8.70 -5.27
C VAL A 143 25.43 7.42 -5.65
N SER A 144 24.74 6.29 -5.75
CA SER A 144 25.29 4.98 -6.09
C SER A 144 24.80 4.48 -7.44
N GLY A 145 25.72 4.02 -8.29
CA GLY A 145 25.36 3.37 -9.56
C GLY A 145 24.65 2.03 -9.35
N ASP A 146 24.96 1.32 -8.27
CA ASP A 146 24.34 0.04 -7.94
C ASP A 146 22.85 0.22 -7.56
N ALA A 147 22.52 1.30 -6.82
CA ALA A 147 21.13 1.60 -6.46
C ALA A 147 20.25 1.79 -7.70
N MET A 148 20.76 2.49 -8.71
CA MET A 148 20.05 2.70 -9.97
C MET A 148 19.80 1.38 -10.70
N ALA A 149 20.80 0.47 -10.74
CA ALA A 149 20.67 -0.83 -11.39
C ALA A 149 19.64 -1.73 -10.69
N VAL A 150 19.59 -1.68 -9.34
CA VAL A 150 18.61 -2.43 -8.56
C VAL A 150 17.20 -1.91 -8.81
N VAL A 151 16.99 -0.59 -8.76
CA VAL A 151 15.68 0.02 -9.00
C VAL A 151 15.20 -0.25 -10.44
N ASP A 152 16.07 -0.13 -11.45
CA ASP A 152 15.73 -0.49 -12.84
C ASP A 152 15.30 -1.96 -12.97
N ALA A 153 16.03 -2.87 -12.32
CA ALA A 153 15.68 -4.29 -12.33
C ALA A 153 14.31 -4.56 -11.68
N VAL A 154 13.99 -3.90 -10.57
CA VAL A 154 12.70 -4.04 -9.89
C VAL A 154 11.56 -3.49 -10.76
N ILE A 155 11.73 -2.31 -11.37
CA ILE A 155 10.73 -1.71 -12.25
C ILE A 155 10.44 -2.64 -13.44
N ARG A 156 11.48 -3.13 -14.13
CA ARG A 156 11.31 -4.06 -15.25
C ARG A 156 10.64 -5.36 -14.85
N LEU A 157 11.00 -5.91 -13.69
CA LEU A 157 10.38 -7.11 -13.14
C LEU A 157 8.89 -6.89 -12.90
N ALA A 158 8.52 -5.81 -12.20
CA ALA A 158 7.14 -5.49 -11.91
C ALA A 158 6.31 -5.33 -13.20
N HIS A 159 6.81 -4.59 -14.18
CA HIS A 159 6.16 -4.42 -15.48
C HIS A 159 6.02 -5.75 -16.25
N ALA A 160 7.02 -6.62 -16.20
CA ALA A 160 6.95 -7.96 -16.81
C ALA A 160 5.86 -8.83 -16.17
N LEU A 161 5.51 -8.57 -14.91
CA LEU A 161 4.41 -9.20 -14.18
C LEU A 161 3.07 -8.48 -14.33
N GLY A 162 3.01 -7.37 -15.08
CA GLY A 162 1.80 -6.56 -15.27
C GLY A 162 1.44 -5.69 -14.06
N LEU A 163 2.40 -5.43 -13.16
CA LEU A 163 2.23 -4.57 -11.99
C LEU A 163 2.64 -3.13 -12.32
N ARG A 164 1.96 -2.16 -11.73
CA ARG A 164 2.39 -0.76 -11.67
C ARG A 164 3.40 -0.59 -10.54
N VAL A 165 4.30 0.37 -10.70
CA VAL A 165 5.35 0.62 -9.72
C VAL A 165 5.17 1.99 -9.07
N VAL A 166 5.23 2.02 -7.74
CA VAL A 166 5.29 3.24 -6.94
C VAL A 166 6.66 3.32 -6.28
N ALA A 167 7.35 4.44 -6.42
CA ALA A 167 8.57 4.71 -5.68
C ALA A 167 8.26 5.51 -4.41
N GLU A 168 8.71 5.01 -3.27
CA GLU A 168 8.50 5.67 -1.98
C GLU A 168 9.70 6.48 -1.53
N GLY A 169 9.43 7.50 -0.70
CA GLY A 169 10.49 8.32 -0.11
C GLY A 169 11.22 9.20 -1.11
N VAL A 170 10.54 9.65 -2.17
CA VAL A 170 11.10 10.62 -3.12
C VAL A 170 11.20 11.99 -2.44
N GLU A 171 12.43 12.47 -2.22
CA GLU A 171 12.69 13.71 -1.49
C GLU A 171 13.31 14.79 -2.37
N THR A 172 13.89 14.43 -3.53
CA THR A 172 14.57 15.37 -4.41
C THR A 172 14.09 15.26 -5.86
N GLU A 173 14.16 16.39 -6.58
CA GLU A 173 13.86 16.42 -8.03
C GLU A 173 14.76 15.44 -8.80
N ARG A 174 16.03 15.30 -8.39
CA ARG A 174 16.96 14.37 -9.03
C ARG A 174 16.51 12.91 -8.94
N GLN A 175 16.00 12.48 -7.78
CA GLN A 175 15.42 11.14 -7.62
C GLN A 175 14.20 10.97 -8.54
N CYS A 176 13.32 11.97 -8.58
CA CYS A 176 12.13 11.96 -9.42
C CYS A 176 12.49 11.83 -10.92
N GLU A 177 13.48 12.59 -11.42
CA GLU A 177 13.96 12.52 -12.80
C GLU A 177 14.52 11.13 -13.14
N ILE A 178 15.33 10.55 -12.25
CA ILE A 178 15.90 9.21 -12.44
C ILE A 178 14.77 8.17 -12.51
N LEU A 179 13.86 8.17 -11.55
CA LEU A 179 12.74 7.24 -11.50
C LEU A 179 11.83 7.36 -12.74
N ALA A 180 11.55 8.58 -13.19
CA ALA A 180 10.80 8.83 -14.42
C ALA A 180 11.52 8.26 -15.64
N THR A 181 12.85 8.43 -15.73
CA THR A 181 13.67 7.89 -16.82
C THR A 181 13.68 6.36 -16.83
N LEU A 182 13.64 5.73 -15.64
CA LEU A 182 13.55 4.29 -15.49
C LEU A 182 12.14 3.73 -15.75
N GLY A 183 11.15 4.61 -15.93
CA GLY A 183 9.78 4.24 -16.24
C GLY A 183 8.91 3.90 -15.03
N CYS A 184 9.25 4.41 -13.83
CA CYS A 184 8.39 4.27 -12.65
C CYS A 184 7.04 4.97 -12.89
N ASP A 185 5.93 4.34 -12.49
CA ASP A 185 4.58 4.80 -12.82
C ASP A 185 4.06 5.88 -11.87
N GLU A 186 4.37 5.80 -10.58
CA GLU A 186 3.90 6.71 -9.54
C GLU A 186 5.02 7.03 -8.54
N PHE A 187 4.95 8.21 -7.92
CA PHE A 187 5.95 8.68 -6.96
C PHE A 187 5.28 9.14 -5.67
N GLN A 188 5.86 8.78 -4.54
CA GLN A 188 5.39 9.21 -3.23
C GLN A 188 6.58 9.68 -2.39
N GLY A 189 6.46 10.84 -1.73
CA GLY A 189 7.51 11.33 -0.85
C GLY A 189 7.41 12.81 -0.50
N TYR A 190 8.34 13.26 0.32
CA TYR A 190 8.36 14.62 0.85
C TYR A 190 8.68 15.70 -0.21
N LEU A 191 9.13 15.30 -1.39
CA LEU A 191 9.22 16.23 -2.53
C LEU A 191 7.86 16.82 -2.89
N PHE A 192 6.79 16.01 -2.81
CA PHE A 192 5.44 16.42 -3.18
C PHE A 192 4.68 17.02 -2.01
N ALA A 193 4.58 16.26 -0.92
CA ALA A 193 3.93 16.72 0.30
C ALA A 193 4.39 15.90 1.52
N ARG A 194 4.39 16.53 2.69
CA ARG A 194 4.49 15.84 3.97
C ARG A 194 3.12 15.34 4.41
N PRO A 195 3.03 14.32 5.29
CA PRO A 195 1.76 13.90 5.87
C PRO A 195 0.99 15.10 6.43
N MET A 196 -0.28 15.18 6.10
CA MET A 196 -1.15 16.29 6.51
C MET A 196 -2.57 15.79 6.76
N ASP A 197 -3.35 16.61 7.45
CA ASP A 197 -4.77 16.33 7.66
C ASP A 197 -5.52 16.37 6.31
N ALA A 198 -6.53 15.51 6.19
CA ALA A 198 -7.31 15.36 4.96
C ALA A 198 -7.98 16.68 4.49
N GLU A 199 -8.29 17.57 5.43
CA GLU A 199 -8.87 18.90 5.16
C GLU A 199 -7.91 19.84 4.42
N ARG A 200 -6.58 19.57 4.52
CA ARG A 200 -5.55 20.35 3.84
C ARG A 200 -5.27 19.88 2.42
N LEU A 201 -5.82 18.75 2.03
CA LEU A 201 -5.77 18.23 0.68
C LEU A 201 -6.80 18.98 -0.21
N VAL A 202 -6.78 20.30 -0.15
CA VAL A 202 -7.60 21.13 -1.02
C VAL A 202 -6.80 21.36 -2.30
N VAL A 203 -7.34 20.88 -3.38
CA VAL A 203 -6.83 21.11 -4.73
C VAL A 203 -7.31 22.48 -5.22
#